data_0558e5bdab4b1b58144459965d935cb4
#
_entry.id   0558e5bdab4b1b58144459965d935cb4
#
_cell.length_a   1.000
_cell.length_b   1.000
_cell.length_c   1.000
_cell.angle_alpha   90.00
_cell.angle_beta   90.00
_cell.angle_gamma   90.00
#
_symmetry.space_group_name_H-M   'P 1'
#
loop_
_entity.id
_entity.type
_entity.pdbx_description
1 polymer ?
#
loop_
_entity_poly.entity_id
_entity_poly.type
_entity_poly.pdbx_seq_one_letter_code
_entity_poly.pdbx_strand_id
1 'polypeptide(L)'
;MVPLAPGAWLGLLGGGQLGRMFCMAAQSLGYRVAVLDPADESPAGSVADRSLVADYLDSGALAALAGLCGGATTEFENVPSAALEYLARSMRVTPGAASVAIAQDRISEKTFIAGHGFPVGPFAVLRSPDDAKRADPALLPGIVKSARLGYDGKGQIRVATREDVVRAFAAMGAKACVLERLVDLRREVSVVVAREDDGSLVAWPVTENLHRNGILDTSIAPARVAAGLAEQARSIAMALATALDYRGVLCVEFFVAPGDALLVNEIAPRPHNSGHYTIDACVTSQFEQQARVLAGVPMGDTFQHTPAVMVNLLGDLWFQDAGDVPHEPAWLRVLAHPHAKLHLYGKREPRRGRKMGHVTCLGATLDAALATAATIKRELGIPA
;
A
#
# COMPACT_ATOMS: atom_id res chain seq x y z
N MET A 1 17.92 19.74 -4.57
CA MET A 1 17.42 20.66 -3.49
C MET A 1 18.24 20.45 -2.25
N VAL A 2 18.36 21.47 -1.35
CA VAL A 2 19.06 21.32 -0.09
C VAL A 2 18.28 20.36 0.83
N PRO A 3 18.96 19.43 1.54
CA PRO A 3 18.32 18.57 2.52
C PRO A 3 17.67 19.37 3.65
N LEU A 4 16.53 18.92 4.12
CA LEU A 4 15.82 19.48 5.27
C LEU A 4 16.47 18.99 6.56
N ALA A 5 16.91 19.90 7.42
CA ALA A 5 17.48 19.55 8.71
C ALA A 5 16.38 19.11 9.70
N PRO A 6 16.70 18.30 10.74
CA PRO A 6 15.82 18.05 11.87
C PRO A 6 15.27 19.36 12.47
N GLY A 7 14.01 19.37 12.88
CA GLY A 7 13.25 20.56 13.27
C GLY A 7 12.46 21.18 12.13
N ALA A 8 12.74 20.86 10.85
CA ALA A 8 11.91 21.29 9.72
C ALA A 8 10.53 20.62 9.74
N TRP A 9 9.57 21.28 9.07
CA TRP A 9 8.22 20.76 8.90
C TRP A 9 8.10 19.95 7.61
N LEU A 10 7.47 18.77 7.72
CA LEU A 10 7.07 17.92 6.62
C LEU A 10 5.54 17.93 6.51
N GLY A 11 5.01 18.08 5.29
CA GLY A 11 3.60 18.04 5.00
C GLY A 11 3.15 16.63 4.65
N LEU A 12 1.95 16.25 5.09
CA LEU A 12 1.32 14.99 4.75
C LEU A 12 -0.11 15.22 4.29
N LEU A 13 -0.46 14.74 3.10
CA LEU A 13 -1.83 14.70 2.59
C LEU A 13 -2.41 13.31 2.85
N GLY A 14 -3.50 13.27 3.62
CA GLY A 14 -4.13 12.04 4.08
C GLY A 14 -3.83 11.74 5.55
N GLY A 15 -4.90 11.46 6.29
CA GLY A 15 -4.88 11.27 7.75
C GLY A 15 -5.01 9.82 8.20
N GLY A 16 -4.86 8.83 7.30
CA GLY A 16 -5.04 7.42 7.61
C GLY A 16 -3.91 6.77 8.42
N GLN A 17 -3.92 5.44 8.49
CA GLN A 17 -2.94 4.68 9.28
C GLN A 17 -1.51 4.79 8.74
N LEU A 18 -1.33 4.87 7.41
CA LEU A 18 0.01 5.01 6.83
C LEU A 18 0.60 6.36 7.22
N GLY A 19 -0.23 7.40 7.18
CA GLY A 19 0.12 8.73 7.64
C GLY A 19 0.48 8.77 9.12
N ARG A 20 -0.26 8.05 9.99
CA ARG A 20 0.10 7.93 11.40
C ARG A 20 1.49 7.34 11.59
N MET A 21 1.80 6.24 10.91
CA MET A 21 3.13 5.60 11.00
C MET A 21 4.22 6.47 10.39
N PHE A 22 3.93 7.23 9.33
CA PHE A 22 4.84 8.24 8.79
C PHE A 22 5.13 9.34 9.81
N CYS A 23 4.11 9.91 10.47
CA CYS A 23 4.29 10.93 11.51
C CYS A 23 5.24 10.45 12.61
N MET A 24 4.99 9.24 13.14
CA MET A 24 5.81 8.66 14.19
C MET A 24 7.27 8.47 13.75
N ALA A 25 7.50 7.97 12.52
CA ALA A 25 8.84 7.79 11.97
C ALA A 25 9.56 9.13 11.72
N ALA A 26 8.88 10.12 11.15
CA ALA A 26 9.42 11.45 10.90
C ALA A 26 9.77 12.17 12.21
N GLN A 27 8.89 12.09 13.21
CA GLN A 27 9.12 12.67 14.54
C GLN A 27 10.29 12.02 15.26
N SER A 28 10.52 10.71 15.09
CA SER A 28 11.69 10.01 15.62
C SER A 28 13.00 10.53 15.03
N LEU A 29 12.97 11.07 13.80
CA LEU A 29 14.10 11.75 13.17
C LEU A 29 14.19 13.24 13.53
N GLY A 30 13.30 13.75 14.40
CA GLY A 30 13.28 15.15 14.84
C GLY A 30 12.55 16.10 13.91
N TYR A 31 11.82 15.62 12.89
CA TYR A 31 10.95 16.45 12.04
C TYR A 31 9.61 16.73 12.71
N ARG A 32 9.00 17.84 12.35
CA ARG A 32 7.59 18.14 12.67
C ARG A 32 6.71 17.78 11.50
N VAL A 33 5.50 17.32 11.77
CA VAL A 33 4.56 16.92 10.71
C VAL A 33 3.26 17.73 10.77
N ALA A 34 2.88 18.31 9.63
CA ALA A 34 1.58 18.92 9.40
C ALA A 34 0.74 18.02 8.48
N VAL A 35 -0.42 17.59 8.96
CA VAL A 35 -1.34 16.71 8.22
C VAL A 35 -2.50 17.54 7.66
N LEU A 36 -2.82 17.34 6.39
CA LEU A 36 -4.05 17.83 5.75
C LEU A 36 -4.97 16.64 5.46
N ASP A 37 -6.16 16.63 6.06
CA ASP A 37 -7.18 15.60 5.85
C ASP A 37 -8.58 16.19 6.05
N PRO A 38 -9.59 15.81 5.26
CA PRO A 38 -10.96 16.30 5.46
C PRO A 38 -11.64 15.78 6.74
N ALA A 39 -11.14 14.68 7.31
CA ALA A 39 -11.68 14.15 8.57
C ALA A 39 -11.09 14.88 9.78
N ASP A 40 -11.95 15.38 10.67
CA ASP A 40 -11.55 16.06 11.91
C ASP A 40 -10.76 15.11 12.83
N GLU A 41 -11.20 13.87 12.93
CA GLU A 41 -10.55 12.84 13.75
C GLU A 41 -9.87 11.77 12.87
N SER A 42 -8.65 12.05 12.44
CA SER A 42 -7.88 11.12 11.62
C SER A 42 -6.75 10.47 12.42
N PRO A 43 -6.40 9.19 12.12
CA PRO A 43 -5.29 8.49 12.76
C PRO A 43 -3.96 9.26 12.75
N ALA A 44 -3.61 9.89 11.63
CA ALA A 44 -2.40 10.70 11.51
C ALA A 44 -2.54 12.04 12.24
N GLY A 45 -3.70 12.73 12.10
CA GLY A 45 -3.98 13.99 12.77
C GLY A 45 -3.87 13.90 14.29
N SER A 46 -4.20 12.73 14.87
CA SER A 46 -4.11 12.50 16.32
C SER A 46 -2.68 12.46 16.88
N VAL A 47 -1.66 12.32 16.03
CA VAL A 47 -0.24 12.24 16.42
C VAL A 47 0.63 13.29 15.73
N ALA A 48 0.09 14.02 14.78
CA ALA A 48 0.79 15.09 14.08
C ALA A 48 1.04 16.30 14.99
N ASP A 49 2.07 17.08 14.70
CA ASP A 49 2.35 18.34 15.40
C ASP A 49 1.32 19.42 15.03
N ARG A 50 0.71 19.30 13.84
CA ARG A 50 -0.39 20.16 13.37
C ARG A 50 -1.34 19.39 12.46
N SER A 51 -2.64 19.55 12.69
CA SER A 51 -3.70 19.03 11.83
C SER A 51 -4.43 20.19 11.15
N LEU A 52 -4.62 20.09 9.83
CA LEU A 52 -5.42 20.99 9.01
C LEU A 52 -6.63 20.20 8.51
N VAL A 53 -7.82 20.57 8.96
CA VAL A 53 -9.07 19.90 8.58
C VAL A 53 -9.68 20.65 7.40
N ALA A 54 -9.47 20.14 6.18
CA ALA A 54 -10.01 20.73 4.95
C ALA A 54 -9.96 19.70 3.81
N ASP A 55 -10.69 19.97 2.74
CA ASP A 55 -10.56 19.20 1.48
C ASP A 55 -9.14 19.31 0.90
N TYR A 56 -8.67 18.27 0.23
CA TYR A 56 -7.34 18.25 -0.37
C TYR A 56 -7.11 19.30 -1.44
N LEU A 57 -8.16 19.87 -2.01
CA LEU A 57 -8.11 20.95 -2.99
C LEU A 57 -8.43 22.33 -2.40
N ASP A 58 -8.62 22.43 -1.08
CA ASP A 58 -8.81 23.74 -0.43
C ASP A 58 -7.54 24.58 -0.59
N SER A 59 -7.69 25.70 -1.30
CA SER A 59 -6.57 26.58 -1.64
C SER A 59 -5.92 27.25 -0.42
N GLY A 60 -6.71 27.54 0.63
CA GLY A 60 -6.20 28.12 1.87
C GLY A 60 -5.39 27.12 2.68
N ALA A 61 -5.87 25.88 2.79
CA ALA A 61 -5.16 24.80 3.47
C ALA A 61 -3.86 24.42 2.73
N LEU A 62 -3.90 24.32 1.39
CA LEU A 62 -2.72 24.08 0.59
C LEU A 62 -1.69 25.21 0.70
N ALA A 63 -2.14 26.49 0.70
CA ALA A 63 -1.25 27.62 0.91
C ALA A 63 -0.63 27.61 2.32
N ALA A 64 -1.42 27.26 3.35
CA ALA A 64 -0.94 27.15 4.73
C ALA A 64 0.12 26.03 4.85
N LEU A 65 -0.11 24.88 4.21
CA LEU A 65 0.86 23.77 4.17
C LEU A 65 2.13 24.20 3.43
N ALA A 66 1.98 24.87 2.28
CA ALA A 66 3.12 25.38 1.47
C ALA A 66 3.95 26.43 2.22
N GLY A 67 3.32 27.28 3.02
CA GLY A 67 4.01 28.29 3.82
C GLY A 67 4.71 27.73 5.07
N LEU A 68 4.33 26.52 5.51
CA LEU A 68 4.86 25.91 6.73
C LEU A 68 5.94 24.87 6.43
N CYS A 69 5.74 24.03 5.42
CA CYS A 69 6.52 22.83 5.20
C CYS A 69 7.61 23.02 4.14
N GLY A 70 8.75 22.35 4.33
CA GLY A 70 9.83 22.29 3.33
C GLY A 70 9.66 21.19 2.31
N GLY A 71 8.77 20.23 2.57
CA GLY A 71 8.41 19.14 1.65
C GLY A 71 7.07 18.53 2.02
N ALA A 72 6.40 17.88 1.05
CA ALA A 72 5.12 17.22 1.26
C ALA A 72 5.07 15.81 0.63
N THR A 73 4.34 14.91 1.28
CA THR A 73 4.08 13.54 0.82
C THR A 73 2.61 13.21 0.94
N THR A 74 2.21 12.04 0.43
CA THR A 74 0.85 11.52 0.57
C THR A 74 0.87 10.14 1.24
N GLU A 75 -0.22 9.82 1.96
CA GLU A 75 -0.37 8.53 2.62
C GLU A 75 -1.17 7.51 1.80
N PHE A 76 -1.94 7.98 0.80
CA PHE A 76 -2.73 7.09 -0.04
C PHE A 76 -2.86 7.61 -1.48
N GLU A 77 -3.13 6.71 -2.40
CA GLU A 77 -3.12 6.97 -3.85
C GLU A 77 -4.23 7.90 -4.34
N ASN A 78 -5.34 8.07 -3.61
CA ASN A 78 -6.50 8.85 -4.09
C ASN A 78 -6.47 10.34 -3.72
N VAL A 79 -5.36 10.83 -3.16
CA VAL A 79 -5.15 12.29 -3.05
C VAL A 79 -5.10 12.87 -4.47
N PRO A 80 -5.92 13.90 -4.80
CA PRO A 80 -5.90 14.48 -6.13
C PRO A 80 -4.50 14.93 -6.56
N SER A 81 -4.03 14.50 -7.73
CA SER A 81 -2.71 14.88 -8.25
C SER A 81 -2.53 16.39 -8.35
N ALA A 82 -3.62 17.13 -8.58
CA ALA A 82 -3.62 18.59 -8.62
C ALA A 82 -3.17 19.24 -7.28
N ALA A 83 -3.44 18.60 -6.14
CA ALA A 83 -2.93 19.07 -4.84
C ALA A 83 -1.40 18.93 -4.77
N LEU A 84 -0.86 17.79 -5.25
CA LEU A 84 0.58 17.56 -5.32
C LEU A 84 1.25 18.51 -6.30
N GLU A 85 0.62 18.77 -7.46
CA GLU A 85 1.10 19.76 -8.45
C GLU A 85 1.15 21.17 -7.87
N TYR A 86 0.13 21.56 -7.09
CA TYR A 86 0.11 22.86 -6.43
C TYR A 86 1.31 23.01 -5.48
N LEU A 87 1.52 22.03 -4.59
CA LEU A 87 2.60 22.05 -3.61
C LEU A 87 3.99 21.99 -4.26
N ALA A 88 4.12 21.24 -5.35
CA ALA A 88 5.39 21.10 -6.08
C ALA A 88 5.91 22.42 -6.67
N ARG A 89 5.10 23.47 -6.75
CA ARG A 89 5.53 24.81 -7.21
C ARG A 89 6.47 25.51 -6.22
N SER A 90 6.42 25.15 -4.94
CA SER A 90 7.14 25.84 -3.87
C SER A 90 7.97 24.94 -2.97
N MET A 91 7.77 23.60 -3.03
CA MET A 91 8.48 22.68 -2.16
C MET A 91 8.75 21.33 -2.85
N ARG A 92 9.57 20.48 -2.20
CA ARG A 92 9.73 19.07 -2.61
C ARG A 92 8.42 18.31 -2.37
N VAL A 93 7.97 17.55 -3.37
CA VAL A 93 6.83 16.65 -3.24
C VAL A 93 7.23 15.25 -3.68
N THR A 94 7.07 14.28 -2.78
CA THR A 94 7.33 12.86 -3.05
C THR A 94 6.18 11.99 -2.55
N PRO A 95 5.58 11.17 -3.40
CA PRO A 95 5.85 11.01 -4.84
C PRO A 95 5.40 12.19 -5.69
N GLY A 96 5.95 12.28 -6.91
CA GLY A 96 5.55 13.27 -7.90
C GLY A 96 4.12 13.04 -8.40
N ALA A 97 3.41 14.12 -8.74
CA ALA A 97 2.01 14.06 -9.17
C ALA A 97 1.79 13.16 -10.41
N ALA A 98 2.73 13.12 -11.36
CA ALA A 98 2.65 12.30 -12.56
C ALA A 98 2.64 10.81 -12.25
N SER A 99 3.53 10.35 -11.35
CA SER A 99 3.59 8.94 -10.92
C SER A 99 2.33 8.53 -10.14
N VAL A 100 1.80 9.43 -9.30
CA VAL A 100 0.54 9.22 -8.58
C VAL A 100 -0.63 9.13 -9.57
N ALA A 101 -0.69 10.00 -10.57
CA ALA A 101 -1.75 9.98 -11.58
C ALA A 101 -1.79 8.66 -12.39
N ILE A 102 -0.62 8.06 -12.68
CA ILE A 102 -0.53 6.75 -13.32
C ILE A 102 -1.13 5.67 -12.40
N ALA A 103 -0.74 5.63 -11.13
CA ALA A 103 -1.20 4.62 -10.19
C ALA A 103 -2.69 4.78 -9.77
N GLN A 104 -3.24 6.00 -9.88
CA GLN A 104 -4.66 6.26 -9.59
C GLN A 104 -5.63 5.67 -10.61
N ASP A 105 -5.16 5.33 -11.81
CA ASP A 105 -5.98 4.86 -12.90
C ASP A 105 -5.44 3.54 -13.44
N ARG A 106 -6.14 2.45 -13.18
CA ARG A 106 -5.73 1.08 -13.54
C ARG A 106 -5.48 0.91 -15.05
N ILE A 107 -6.17 1.69 -15.90
CA ILE A 107 -5.92 1.68 -17.34
C ILE A 107 -4.55 2.29 -17.63
N SER A 108 -4.27 3.44 -17.03
CA SER A 108 -2.98 4.13 -17.17
C SER A 108 -1.84 3.27 -16.61
N GLU A 109 -2.03 2.70 -15.43
CA GLU A 109 -1.10 1.81 -14.76
C GLU A 109 -0.75 0.59 -15.63
N LYS A 110 -1.75 -0.19 -16.04
CA LYS A 110 -1.55 -1.39 -16.87
C LYS A 110 -0.94 -1.07 -18.23
N THR A 111 -1.38 0.02 -18.85
CA THR A 111 -0.84 0.48 -20.13
C THR A 111 0.62 0.91 -19.98
N PHE A 112 0.96 1.61 -18.90
CA PHE A 112 2.34 2.00 -18.59
C PHE A 112 3.23 0.77 -18.39
N ILE A 113 2.82 -0.18 -17.55
CA ILE A 113 3.57 -1.40 -17.25
C ILE A 113 3.82 -2.20 -18.53
N ALA A 114 2.77 -2.45 -19.34
CA ALA A 114 2.88 -3.20 -20.59
C ALA A 114 3.72 -2.44 -21.64
N GLY A 115 3.52 -1.12 -21.76
CA GLY A 115 4.22 -0.28 -22.74
C GLY A 115 5.73 -0.18 -22.48
N HIS A 116 6.18 -0.41 -21.24
CA HIS A 116 7.60 -0.47 -20.88
C HIS A 116 8.16 -1.91 -20.88
N GLY A 117 7.38 -2.89 -21.38
CA GLY A 117 7.84 -4.27 -21.53
C GLY A 117 7.90 -5.06 -20.23
N PHE A 118 7.31 -4.59 -19.13
CA PHE A 118 7.22 -5.35 -17.91
C PHE A 118 6.15 -6.45 -18.00
N PRO A 119 6.37 -7.61 -17.38
CA PRO A 119 5.41 -8.70 -17.41
C PRO A 119 4.13 -8.31 -16.67
N VAL A 120 3.00 -8.34 -17.36
CA VAL A 120 1.67 -8.05 -16.81
C VAL A 120 0.68 -9.09 -17.31
N GLY A 121 -0.34 -9.42 -16.50
CA GLY A 121 -1.40 -10.32 -16.95
C GLY A 121 -2.12 -9.77 -18.20
N PRO A 122 -2.59 -10.63 -19.13
CA PRO A 122 -3.34 -10.19 -20.29
C PRO A 122 -4.58 -9.37 -19.87
N PHE A 123 -4.80 -8.25 -20.53
CA PHE A 123 -5.91 -7.36 -20.20
C PHE A 123 -6.46 -6.65 -21.45
N ALA A 124 -7.70 -6.15 -21.33
CA ALA A 124 -8.30 -5.25 -22.29
C ALA A 124 -8.97 -4.06 -21.57
N VAL A 125 -8.96 -2.92 -22.23
CA VAL A 125 -9.62 -1.70 -21.74
C VAL A 125 -11.05 -1.66 -22.25
N LEU A 126 -12.01 -1.44 -21.36
CA LEU A 126 -13.44 -1.30 -21.66
C LEU A 126 -13.86 0.13 -21.36
N ARG A 127 -14.14 0.93 -22.40
CA ARG A 127 -14.62 2.32 -22.29
C ARG A 127 -16.06 2.50 -22.73
N SER A 128 -16.60 1.51 -23.41
CA SER A 128 -17.96 1.56 -23.99
C SER A 128 -18.66 0.22 -23.88
N PRO A 129 -20.01 0.19 -23.97
CA PRO A 129 -20.74 -1.05 -24.07
C PRO A 129 -20.30 -1.92 -25.26
N ASP A 130 -19.83 -1.31 -26.33
CA ASP A 130 -19.35 -2.03 -27.51
C ASP A 130 -17.99 -2.70 -27.27
N ASP A 131 -17.12 -2.12 -26.45
CA ASP A 131 -15.90 -2.80 -26.02
C ASP A 131 -16.23 -4.05 -25.22
N ALA A 132 -17.20 -3.95 -24.29
CA ALA A 132 -17.65 -5.10 -23.50
C ALA A 132 -18.25 -6.21 -24.39
N LYS A 133 -19.05 -5.86 -25.41
CA LYS A 133 -19.59 -6.83 -26.35
C LYS A 133 -18.54 -7.51 -27.24
N ARG A 134 -17.43 -6.81 -27.51
CA ARG A 134 -16.28 -7.28 -28.31
C ARG A 134 -15.14 -7.85 -27.47
N ALA A 135 -15.36 -8.07 -26.17
CA ALA A 135 -14.34 -8.62 -25.30
C ALA A 135 -13.73 -9.91 -25.87
N ASP A 136 -12.40 -9.99 -25.85
CA ASP A 136 -11.66 -11.14 -26.36
C ASP A 136 -11.95 -12.38 -25.49
N PRO A 137 -12.44 -13.50 -26.07
CA PRO A 137 -12.65 -14.74 -25.33
C PRO A 137 -11.39 -15.30 -24.67
N ALA A 138 -10.19 -14.97 -25.18
CA ALA A 138 -8.92 -15.38 -24.57
C ALA A 138 -8.69 -14.79 -23.19
N LEU A 139 -9.44 -13.74 -22.80
CA LEU A 139 -9.40 -13.13 -21.47
C LEU A 139 -10.40 -13.79 -20.49
N LEU A 140 -11.12 -14.81 -20.92
CA LEU A 140 -12.13 -15.49 -20.09
C LEU A 140 -11.64 -16.89 -19.66
N PRO A 141 -11.93 -17.32 -18.43
CA PRO A 141 -12.55 -16.52 -17.37
C PRO A 141 -11.66 -15.35 -16.94
N GLY A 142 -12.30 -14.25 -16.54
CA GLY A 142 -11.62 -12.99 -16.22
C GLY A 142 -12.22 -12.26 -15.03
N ILE A 143 -11.68 -11.07 -14.77
CA ILE A 143 -12.17 -10.14 -13.75
C ILE A 143 -12.30 -8.76 -14.41
N VAL A 144 -13.49 -8.17 -14.34
CA VAL A 144 -13.71 -6.77 -14.69
C VAL A 144 -13.44 -5.93 -13.45
N LYS A 145 -12.53 -4.96 -13.54
CA LYS A 145 -12.13 -4.07 -12.44
C LYS A 145 -12.39 -2.61 -12.84
N SER A 146 -12.95 -1.81 -11.94
CA SER A 146 -13.09 -0.36 -12.17
C SER A 146 -11.72 0.29 -12.38
N ALA A 147 -11.64 1.28 -13.28
CA ALA A 147 -10.40 1.99 -13.55
C ALA A 147 -9.92 2.81 -12.35
N ARG A 148 -10.83 3.34 -11.53
CA ARG A 148 -10.52 4.19 -10.39
C ARG A 148 -11.28 3.76 -9.15
N LEU A 149 -10.75 4.13 -7.96
CA LEU A 149 -11.38 3.95 -6.65
C LEU A 149 -11.67 2.47 -6.27
N GLY A 150 -11.04 1.50 -6.93
CA GLY A 150 -11.06 0.09 -6.53
C GLY A 150 -9.97 -0.17 -5.48
N TYR A 151 -10.33 -0.80 -4.36
CA TYR A 151 -9.40 -1.20 -3.29
C TYR A 151 -9.95 -2.39 -2.51
N ASP A 152 -9.08 -3.19 -1.89
CA ASP A 152 -9.45 -4.30 -1.01
C ASP A 152 -10.56 -5.19 -1.60
N GLY A 153 -10.46 -5.57 -2.88
CA GLY A 153 -11.44 -6.41 -3.57
C GLY A 153 -12.74 -5.71 -3.99
N LYS A 154 -12.93 -4.42 -3.69
CA LYS A 154 -14.08 -3.64 -4.14
C LYS A 154 -13.93 -3.16 -5.57
N GLY A 155 -15.05 -3.00 -6.27
CA GLY A 155 -15.03 -2.55 -7.66
C GLY A 155 -14.50 -3.59 -8.64
N GLN A 156 -14.70 -4.91 -8.34
CA GLN A 156 -14.34 -5.99 -9.25
C GLN A 156 -15.44 -7.06 -9.35
N ILE A 157 -15.62 -7.62 -10.53
CA ILE A 157 -16.63 -8.65 -10.82
C ILE A 157 -15.98 -9.76 -11.64
N ARG A 158 -16.06 -11.01 -11.17
CA ARG A 158 -15.63 -12.18 -11.93
C ARG A 158 -16.60 -12.47 -13.07
N VAL A 159 -16.05 -12.81 -14.23
CA VAL A 159 -16.80 -13.07 -15.46
C VAL A 159 -16.30 -14.36 -16.12
N ALA A 160 -17.23 -15.17 -16.60
CA ALA A 160 -16.91 -16.42 -17.28
C ALA A 160 -17.22 -16.35 -18.78
N THR A 161 -18.18 -15.54 -19.17
CA THR A 161 -18.67 -15.40 -20.56
C THR A 161 -18.62 -13.93 -21.00
N ARG A 162 -18.76 -13.72 -22.30
CA ARG A 162 -18.84 -12.36 -22.86
C ARG A 162 -20.08 -11.61 -22.38
N GLU A 163 -21.19 -12.33 -22.20
CA GLU A 163 -22.44 -11.79 -21.64
C GLU A 163 -22.21 -11.32 -20.17
N ASP A 164 -21.39 -12.03 -19.40
CA ASP A 164 -21.01 -11.60 -18.05
C ASP A 164 -20.21 -10.30 -18.10
N VAL A 165 -19.31 -10.12 -19.07
CA VAL A 165 -18.54 -8.87 -19.23
C VAL A 165 -19.49 -7.70 -19.49
N VAL A 166 -20.49 -7.87 -20.37
CA VAL A 166 -21.49 -6.84 -20.65
C VAL A 166 -22.28 -6.49 -19.39
N ARG A 167 -22.73 -7.51 -18.63
CA ARG A 167 -23.44 -7.29 -17.36
C ARG A 167 -22.57 -6.60 -16.30
N ALA A 168 -21.32 -7.05 -16.17
CA ALA A 168 -20.37 -6.47 -15.22
C ALA A 168 -20.07 -4.99 -15.55
N PHE A 169 -19.84 -4.67 -16.83
CA PHE A 169 -19.62 -3.30 -17.27
C PHE A 169 -20.83 -2.39 -16.97
N ALA A 170 -22.04 -2.88 -17.24
CA ALA A 170 -23.27 -2.16 -16.90
C ALA A 170 -23.45 -1.97 -15.39
N ALA A 171 -23.18 -3.02 -14.58
CA ALA A 171 -23.26 -2.98 -13.12
C ALA A 171 -22.26 -1.99 -12.51
N MET A 172 -21.11 -1.75 -13.16
CA MET A 172 -20.14 -0.71 -12.79
C MET A 172 -20.53 0.70 -13.27
N GLY A 173 -21.77 0.90 -13.71
CA GLY A 173 -22.30 2.19 -14.14
C GLY A 173 -21.79 2.61 -15.52
N ALA A 174 -21.39 1.67 -16.37
CA ALA A 174 -20.81 1.88 -17.70
C ALA A 174 -19.61 2.86 -17.70
N LYS A 175 -18.86 2.86 -16.60
CA LYS A 175 -17.61 3.63 -16.46
C LYS A 175 -16.43 2.82 -17.00
N ALA A 176 -15.34 3.51 -17.31
CA ALA A 176 -14.12 2.86 -17.78
C ALA A 176 -13.64 1.76 -16.79
N CYS A 177 -13.34 0.59 -17.35
CA CYS A 177 -12.93 -0.61 -16.63
C CYS A 177 -11.77 -1.29 -17.37
N VAL A 178 -11.12 -2.22 -16.67
CA VAL A 178 -10.18 -3.17 -17.27
C VAL A 178 -10.75 -4.57 -17.10
N LEU A 179 -10.77 -5.35 -18.18
CA LEU A 179 -10.99 -6.79 -18.14
C LEU A 179 -9.61 -7.45 -18.06
N GLU A 180 -9.32 -8.14 -17.00
CA GLU A 180 -8.09 -8.92 -16.82
C GLU A 180 -8.39 -10.41 -16.87
N ARG A 181 -7.55 -11.17 -17.59
CA ARG A 181 -7.61 -12.63 -17.55
C ARG A 181 -7.39 -13.13 -16.14
N LEU A 182 -8.15 -14.09 -15.68
CA LEU A 182 -7.92 -14.76 -14.40
C LEU A 182 -6.59 -15.53 -14.47
N VAL A 183 -5.67 -15.19 -13.58
CA VAL A 183 -4.38 -15.85 -13.48
C VAL A 183 -4.54 -17.13 -12.65
N ASP A 184 -3.93 -18.24 -13.09
CA ASP A 184 -3.73 -19.42 -12.24
C ASP A 184 -2.71 -19.07 -11.16
N LEU A 185 -3.22 -18.58 -10.03
CA LEU A 185 -2.41 -17.97 -8.99
C LEU A 185 -1.81 -19.02 -8.06
N ARG A 186 -0.48 -19.08 -8.00
CA ARG A 186 0.27 -19.92 -7.06
C ARG A 186 0.56 -19.18 -5.76
N ARG A 187 1.03 -17.95 -5.86
CA ARG A 187 1.39 -17.07 -4.74
C ARG A 187 1.20 -15.62 -5.15
N GLU A 188 1.09 -14.78 -4.14
CA GLU A 188 1.22 -13.33 -4.29
C GLU A 188 2.46 -12.88 -3.54
N VAL A 189 3.29 -12.05 -4.17
CA VAL A 189 4.46 -11.45 -3.53
C VAL A 189 4.49 -9.95 -3.80
N SER A 190 5.19 -9.22 -2.95
CA SER A 190 5.38 -7.79 -3.15
C SER A 190 6.82 -7.38 -2.83
N VAL A 191 7.23 -6.30 -3.44
CA VAL A 191 8.53 -5.65 -3.18
C VAL A 191 8.28 -4.19 -2.88
N VAL A 192 8.71 -3.73 -1.73
CA VAL A 192 8.79 -2.32 -1.42
C VAL A 192 10.14 -1.80 -1.84
N VAL A 193 10.17 -0.70 -2.58
CA VAL A 193 11.39 -0.02 -3.04
C VAL A 193 11.33 1.45 -2.65
N ALA A 194 12.49 2.06 -2.48
CA ALA A 194 12.59 3.52 -2.35
C ALA A 194 13.61 4.05 -3.37
N ARG A 195 13.31 5.19 -3.96
CA ARG A 195 14.17 5.89 -4.92
C ARG A 195 14.29 7.36 -4.56
N GLU A 196 15.52 7.88 -4.63
CA GLU A 196 15.86 9.29 -4.41
C GLU A 196 15.97 10.12 -5.70
N ASP A 197 16.16 11.43 -5.52
CA ASP A 197 16.32 12.40 -6.59
C ASP A 197 17.54 12.12 -7.49
N ASP A 198 18.61 11.56 -6.94
CA ASP A 198 19.84 11.20 -7.65
C ASP A 198 19.72 9.88 -8.43
N GLY A 199 18.57 9.22 -8.33
CA GLY A 199 18.30 7.93 -8.97
C GLY A 199 18.75 6.72 -8.17
N SER A 200 19.36 6.90 -7.00
CA SER A 200 19.71 5.79 -6.11
C SER A 200 18.47 5.04 -5.65
N LEU A 201 18.57 3.71 -5.53
CA LEU A 201 17.48 2.78 -5.24
C LEU A 201 17.87 1.81 -4.14
N VAL A 202 16.94 1.55 -3.24
CA VAL A 202 17.01 0.44 -2.29
C VAL A 202 15.70 -0.34 -2.33
N ALA A 203 15.77 -1.64 -2.00
CA ALA A 203 14.61 -2.52 -1.94
C ALA A 203 14.64 -3.37 -0.68
N TRP A 204 13.51 -3.52 -0.01
CA TRP A 204 13.36 -4.49 1.07
C TRP A 204 13.25 -5.91 0.53
N PRO A 205 13.45 -6.94 1.37
CA PRO A 205 13.21 -8.31 1.01
C PRO A 205 11.81 -8.53 0.44
N VAL A 206 11.71 -9.46 -0.51
CA VAL A 206 10.43 -9.86 -1.08
C VAL A 206 9.54 -10.43 0.02
N THR A 207 8.29 -10.01 0.03
CA THR A 207 7.28 -10.42 1.00
C THR A 207 6.24 -11.31 0.32
N GLU A 208 5.94 -12.48 0.90
CA GLU A 208 4.82 -13.32 0.46
C GLU A 208 3.53 -12.84 1.13
N ASN A 209 2.46 -12.69 0.36
CA ASN A 209 1.21 -12.12 0.80
C ASN A 209 0.07 -13.15 0.68
N LEU A 210 -0.71 -13.27 1.74
CA LEU A 210 -1.91 -14.09 1.80
C LEU A 210 -3.11 -13.16 1.91
N HIS A 211 -3.99 -13.20 0.91
CA HIS A 211 -5.24 -12.43 0.90
C HIS A 211 -6.43 -13.32 1.25
N ARG A 212 -7.36 -12.73 2.00
CA ARG A 212 -8.64 -13.35 2.32
C ARG A 212 -9.75 -12.39 1.91
N ASN A 213 -10.66 -12.85 1.05
CA ASN A 213 -11.75 -12.02 0.51
C ASN A 213 -11.25 -10.70 -0.12
N GLY A 214 -10.07 -10.71 -0.76
CA GLY A 214 -9.46 -9.55 -1.39
C GLY A 214 -8.77 -8.56 -0.45
N ILE A 215 -8.70 -8.87 0.86
CA ILE A 215 -8.01 -8.05 1.86
C ILE A 215 -6.75 -8.80 2.30
N LEU A 216 -5.62 -8.12 2.40
CA LEU A 216 -4.38 -8.69 2.91
C LEU A 216 -4.59 -9.16 4.35
N ASP A 217 -4.40 -10.46 4.58
CA ASP A 217 -4.52 -11.10 5.90
C ASP A 217 -3.16 -11.26 6.58
N THR A 218 -2.18 -11.79 5.84
CA THR A 218 -0.86 -12.11 6.39
C THR A 218 0.23 -11.77 5.38
N SER A 219 1.34 -11.19 5.84
CA SER A 219 2.57 -11.01 5.06
C SER A 219 3.73 -11.72 5.73
N ILE A 220 4.51 -12.47 4.95
CA ILE A 220 5.63 -13.32 5.41
C ILE A 220 6.91 -12.77 4.81
N ALA A 221 7.85 -12.37 5.64
CA ALA A 221 9.14 -11.81 5.22
C ALA A 221 10.32 -12.53 5.92
N PRO A 222 11.29 -13.06 5.16
CA PRO A 222 11.33 -13.09 3.70
C PRO A 222 10.30 -14.07 3.11
N ALA A 223 9.91 -13.84 1.85
CA ALA A 223 8.99 -14.70 1.12
C ALA A 223 9.55 -16.13 0.95
N ARG A 224 8.66 -17.13 1.00
CA ARG A 224 9.01 -18.54 0.79
C ARG A 224 9.04 -18.88 -0.70
N VAL A 225 9.93 -18.24 -1.43
CA VAL A 225 10.14 -18.41 -2.88
C VAL A 225 11.60 -18.70 -3.19
N ALA A 226 11.88 -19.21 -4.38
CA ALA A 226 13.24 -19.43 -4.83
C ALA A 226 14.03 -18.11 -4.91
N ALA A 227 15.32 -18.13 -4.57
CA ALA A 227 16.16 -16.94 -4.58
C ALA A 227 16.17 -16.23 -5.95
N GLY A 228 16.16 -16.99 -7.06
CA GLY A 228 16.09 -16.43 -8.41
C GLY A 228 14.78 -15.67 -8.68
N LEU A 229 13.64 -16.18 -8.18
CA LEU A 229 12.36 -15.50 -8.29
C LEU A 229 12.33 -14.22 -7.46
N ALA A 230 12.87 -14.27 -6.23
CA ALA A 230 12.97 -13.09 -5.37
C ALA A 230 13.82 -11.99 -6.02
N GLU A 231 14.97 -12.34 -6.61
CA GLU A 231 15.83 -11.38 -7.29
C GLU A 231 15.16 -10.79 -8.55
N GLN A 232 14.46 -11.62 -9.31
CA GLN A 232 13.69 -11.16 -10.47
C GLN A 232 12.59 -10.16 -10.05
N ALA A 233 11.84 -10.43 -8.98
CA ALA A 233 10.82 -9.53 -8.46
C ALA A 233 11.43 -8.19 -8.03
N ARG A 234 12.57 -8.21 -7.31
CA ARG A 234 13.29 -7.00 -6.92
C ARG A 234 13.77 -6.20 -8.12
N SER A 235 14.38 -6.86 -9.09
CA SER A 235 14.88 -6.21 -10.31
C SER A 235 13.74 -5.53 -11.09
N ILE A 236 12.60 -6.20 -11.25
CA ILE A 236 11.42 -5.62 -11.92
C ILE A 236 10.89 -4.42 -11.13
N ALA A 237 10.78 -4.51 -9.81
CA ALA A 237 10.28 -3.42 -8.97
C ALA A 237 11.18 -2.17 -9.05
N MET A 238 12.50 -2.35 -9.00
CA MET A 238 13.47 -1.27 -9.14
C MET A 238 13.46 -0.65 -10.53
N ALA A 239 13.33 -1.47 -11.58
CA ALA A 239 13.21 -1.00 -12.96
C ALA A 239 11.91 -0.22 -13.19
N LEU A 240 10.79 -0.66 -12.60
CA LEU A 240 9.52 0.08 -12.63
C LEU A 240 9.62 1.44 -11.92
N ALA A 241 10.26 1.50 -10.75
CA ALA A 241 10.49 2.76 -10.06
C ALA A 241 11.35 3.72 -10.90
N THR A 242 12.31 3.19 -11.65
CA THR A 242 13.14 3.98 -12.58
C THR A 242 12.31 4.47 -13.78
N ALA A 243 11.53 3.59 -14.41
CA ALA A 243 10.71 3.94 -15.57
C ALA A 243 9.64 5.00 -15.24
N LEU A 244 9.10 4.97 -14.02
CA LEU A 244 8.15 5.96 -13.50
C LEU A 244 8.79 7.31 -13.13
N ASP A 245 10.12 7.43 -13.20
CA ASP A 245 10.87 8.50 -12.52
C ASP A 245 10.38 8.74 -11.09
N TYR A 246 10.09 7.63 -10.41
CA TYR A 246 9.48 7.65 -9.08
C TYR A 246 10.46 8.21 -8.05
N ARG A 247 9.94 8.99 -7.10
CA ARG A 247 10.70 9.50 -5.94
C ARG A 247 9.87 9.26 -4.69
N GLY A 248 10.43 8.57 -3.72
CA GLY A 248 9.70 8.14 -2.53
C GLY A 248 9.70 6.63 -2.36
N VAL A 249 8.74 6.13 -1.60
CA VAL A 249 8.52 4.70 -1.35
C VAL A 249 7.40 4.20 -2.26
N LEU A 250 7.67 3.13 -3.00
CA LEU A 250 6.76 2.46 -3.93
C LEU A 250 6.64 0.99 -3.53
N CYS A 251 5.46 0.42 -3.62
CA CYS A 251 5.29 -1.04 -3.58
C CYS A 251 4.84 -1.55 -4.95
N VAL A 252 5.43 -2.65 -5.37
CA VAL A 252 5.02 -3.41 -6.55
C VAL A 252 4.49 -4.76 -6.10
N GLU A 253 3.26 -5.08 -6.46
CA GLU A 253 2.63 -6.37 -6.19
C GLU A 253 2.69 -7.27 -7.41
N PHE A 254 2.97 -8.56 -7.17
CA PHE A 254 3.14 -9.54 -8.22
C PHE A 254 2.29 -10.77 -7.97
N PHE A 255 1.76 -11.33 -9.04
CA PHE A 255 1.27 -12.70 -9.10
C PHE A 255 2.40 -13.63 -9.53
N VAL A 256 2.54 -14.73 -8.84
CA VAL A 256 3.38 -15.87 -9.23
C VAL A 256 2.47 -16.92 -9.85
N ALA A 257 2.59 -17.11 -11.14
CA ALA A 257 1.86 -18.10 -11.93
C ALA A 257 2.66 -19.44 -12.05
N PRO A 258 2.10 -20.52 -12.63
CA PRO A 258 2.80 -21.78 -12.88
C PRO A 258 4.12 -21.56 -13.62
N GLY A 259 5.14 -22.34 -13.24
CA GLY A 259 6.50 -22.21 -13.79
C GLY A 259 7.26 -21.01 -13.26
N ASP A 260 6.83 -20.48 -12.08
CA ASP A 260 7.41 -19.31 -11.43
C ASP A 260 7.38 -18.03 -12.29
N ALA A 261 6.40 -17.96 -13.20
CA ALA A 261 6.19 -16.76 -14.01
C ALA A 261 5.68 -15.60 -13.14
N LEU A 262 6.45 -14.49 -13.11
CA LEU A 262 6.08 -13.26 -12.42
C LEU A 262 5.24 -12.38 -13.34
N LEU A 263 4.12 -11.87 -12.81
CA LEU A 263 3.28 -10.87 -13.46
C LEU A 263 3.05 -9.71 -12.49
N VAL A 264 3.33 -8.49 -12.91
CA VAL A 264 2.99 -7.29 -12.12
C VAL A 264 1.47 -7.20 -12.05
N ASN A 265 0.94 -7.20 -10.82
CA ASN A 265 -0.48 -7.01 -10.55
C ASN A 265 -0.83 -5.53 -10.48
N GLU A 266 -0.23 -4.80 -9.55
CA GLU A 266 -0.47 -3.36 -9.36
C GLU A 266 0.72 -2.69 -8.67
N ILE A 267 0.74 -1.36 -8.69
CA ILE A 267 1.70 -0.54 -7.97
C ILE A 267 0.98 0.35 -6.96
N ALA A 268 1.57 0.52 -5.79
CA ALA A 268 1.10 1.45 -4.78
C ALA A 268 2.15 2.57 -4.62
N PRO A 269 1.82 3.84 -4.98
CA PRO A 269 2.78 4.95 -4.95
C PRO A 269 2.93 5.52 -3.53
N ARG A 270 3.20 4.65 -2.56
CA ARG A 270 3.26 4.94 -1.13
C ARG A 270 3.80 3.73 -0.34
N PRO A 271 4.12 3.88 0.95
CA PRO A 271 4.27 2.74 1.85
C PRO A 271 3.08 1.77 1.76
N HIS A 272 3.34 0.48 1.90
CA HIS A 272 2.33 -0.54 1.69
C HIS A 272 2.12 -1.41 2.94
N ASN A 273 0.91 -1.97 3.05
CA ASN A 273 0.54 -2.82 4.17
C ASN A 273 1.47 -4.04 4.31
N SER A 274 1.86 -4.65 3.19
CA SER A 274 2.82 -5.78 3.20
C SER A 274 4.22 -5.40 3.72
N GLY A 275 4.57 -4.11 3.73
CA GLY A 275 5.82 -3.58 4.27
C GLY A 275 5.77 -3.17 5.73
N HIS A 276 4.66 -3.38 6.46
CA HIS A 276 4.56 -2.95 7.87
C HIS A 276 5.55 -3.68 8.79
N TYR A 277 5.89 -4.94 8.48
CA TYR A 277 6.91 -5.68 9.21
C TYR A 277 8.26 -4.95 9.30
N THR A 278 8.55 -4.04 8.35
CA THR A 278 9.81 -3.30 8.31
C THR A 278 10.02 -2.41 9.54
N ILE A 279 8.95 -2.04 10.26
CA ILE A 279 9.03 -1.25 11.50
C ILE A 279 9.83 -2.00 12.57
N ASP A 280 9.61 -3.30 12.69
CA ASP A 280 10.15 -4.10 13.79
C ASP A 280 11.26 -5.08 13.35
N ALA A 281 11.40 -5.34 12.05
CA ALA A 281 12.26 -6.41 11.52
C ALA A 281 13.38 -5.92 10.60
N CYS A 282 13.43 -4.63 10.26
CA CYS A 282 14.45 -4.04 9.39
C CYS A 282 15.20 -2.91 10.08
N VAL A 283 16.42 -2.60 9.60
CA VAL A 283 17.22 -1.47 10.11
C VAL A 283 16.50 -0.15 9.86
N THR A 284 15.92 0.01 8.66
CA THR A 284 15.12 1.19 8.29
C THR A 284 13.73 0.74 7.85
N SER A 285 12.70 1.31 8.46
CA SER A 285 11.32 1.03 8.04
C SER A 285 10.97 1.77 6.76
N GLN A 286 9.95 1.29 6.05
CA GLN A 286 9.42 1.98 4.86
C GLN A 286 8.94 3.41 5.17
N PHE A 287 8.47 3.68 6.39
CA PHE A 287 8.00 5.00 6.83
C PHE A 287 9.16 5.95 7.15
N GLU A 288 10.19 5.45 7.81
CA GLU A 288 11.42 6.21 8.02
C GLU A 288 12.08 6.55 6.69
N GLN A 289 12.12 5.59 5.77
CA GLN A 289 12.67 5.83 4.43
C GLN A 289 11.85 6.86 3.65
N GLN A 290 10.51 6.84 3.78
CA GLN A 290 9.65 7.88 3.20
C GLN A 290 10.01 9.28 3.74
N ALA A 291 10.25 9.39 5.05
CA ALA A 291 10.66 10.65 5.66
C ALA A 291 12.06 11.07 5.20
N ARG A 292 13.01 10.14 5.09
CA ARG A 292 14.37 10.41 4.60
C ARG A 292 14.37 10.93 3.17
N VAL A 293 13.70 10.24 2.26
CA VAL A 293 13.59 10.67 0.85
C VAL A 293 12.89 12.02 0.75
N LEU A 294 11.80 12.24 1.50
CA LEU A 294 11.12 13.54 1.51
C LEU A 294 12.03 14.66 2.00
N ALA A 295 12.80 14.40 3.05
CA ALA A 295 13.74 15.39 3.60
C ALA A 295 15.00 15.56 2.73
N GLY A 296 15.26 14.67 1.78
CA GLY A 296 16.47 14.66 0.94
C GLY A 296 17.73 14.34 1.73
N VAL A 297 17.60 13.53 2.76
CA VAL A 297 18.74 12.98 3.53
C VAL A 297 19.03 11.55 3.07
N PRO A 298 20.28 11.06 3.23
CA PRO A 298 20.64 9.73 2.70
C PRO A 298 19.70 8.62 3.13
N MET A 299 19.38 7.72 2.19
CA MET A 299 18.59 6.53 2.47
C MET A 299 19.25 5.64 3.52
N GLY A 300 18.44 5.02 4.38
CA GLY A 300 18.88 4.02 5.34
C GLY A 300 18.97 2.63 4.72
N ASP A 301 19.66 1.73 5.43
CA ASP A 301 19.79 0.32 5.03
C ASP A 301 18.44 -0.41 5.21
N THR A 302 18.04 -1.16 4.18
CA THR A 302 16.81 -1.96 4.18
C THR A 302 17.01 -3.39 4.72
N PHE A 303 18.18 -3.67 5.30
CA PHE A 303 18.53 -4.98 5.82
C PHE A 303 17.49 -5.48 6.83
N GLN A 304 16.95 -6.67 6.57
CA GLN A 304 16.07 -7.37 7.50
C GLN A 304 16.91 -8.17 8.49
N HIS A 305 16.90 -7.78 9.75
CA HIS A 305 17.69 -8.43 10.80
C HIS A 305 16.98 -9.62 11.46
N THR A 306 15.65 -9.76 11.26
CA THR A 306 14.86 -10.83 11.89
C THR A 306 13.73 -11.28 10.96
N PRO A 307 13.54 -12.59 10.73
CA PRO A 307 12.36 -13.09 10.05
C PRO A 307 11.07 -12.65 10.74
N ALA A 308 10.07 -12.27 9.94
CA ALA A 308 8.83 -11.70 10.46
C ALA A 308 7.59 -12.21 9.73
N VAL A 309 6.49 -12.30 10.47
CA VAL A 309 5.14 -12.54 9.93
C VAL A 309 4.23 -11.43 10.45
N MET A 310 3.73 -10.61 9.55
CA MET A 310 2.75 -9.58 9.86
C MET A 310 1.34 -10.15 9.67
N VAL A 311 0.47 -9.94 10.65
CA VAL A 311 -0.95 -10.30 10.62
C VAL A 311 -1.78 -9.03 10.72
N ASN A 312 -2.67 -8.80 9.76
CA ASN A 312 -3.61 -7.69 9.82
C ASN A 312 -4.69 -7.94 10.87
N LEU A 313 -5.06 -6.88 11.58
CA LEU A 313 -6.16 -6.85 12.53
C LEU A 313 -7.31 -6.07 11.90
N LEU A 314 -8.32 -6.81 11.44
CA LEU A 314 -9.51 -6.21 10.82
C LEU A 314 -10.55 -5.90 11.89
N GLY A 315 -11.43 -4.95 11.60
CA GLY A 315 -12.53 -4.56 12.50
C GLY A 315 -13.51 -5.69 12.81
N ASP A 316 -13.47 -6.78 12.06
CA ASP A 316 -14.21 -8.00 12.31
C ASP A 316 -13.94 -8.57 13.71
N LEU A 317 -12.72 -8.37 14.24
CA LEU A 317 -12.31 -8.80 15.57
C LEU A 317 -13.12 -8.16 16.71
N TRP A 318 -13.70 -7.00 16.47
CA TRP A 318 -14.56 -6.31 17.46
C TRP A 318 -15.99 -6.86 17.50
N PHE A 319 -16.37 -7.73 16.53
CA PHE A 319 -17.73 -8.26 16.37
C PHE A 319 -17.76 -9.81 16.45
N GLN A 320 -16.92 -10.43 17.29
CA GLN A 320 -16.82 -11.90 17.40
C GLN A 320 -18.02 -12.54 18.07
N ASP A 321 -18.65 -11.86 19.03
CA ASP A 321 -19.91 -12.29 19.61
C ASP A 321 -21.05 -11.93 18.64
N ALA A 322 -22.09 -12.76 18.56
CA ALA A 322 -23.16 -12.70 17.56
C ALA A 322 -24.01 -11.40 17.58
N GLY A 323 -23.44 -10.27 17.97
CA GLY A 323 -24.07 -8.96 18.06
C GLY A 323 -23.39 -7.90 17.19
N ASP A 324 -24.09 -6.79 16.98
CA ASP A 324 -23.58 -5.61 16.27
C ASP A 324 -22.86 -4.61 17.19
N VAL A 325 -22.75 -4.92 18.49
CA VAL A 325 -22.05 -4.09 19.47
C VAL A 325 -20.56 -4.46 19.44
N PRO A 326 -19.66 -3.51 19.14
CA PRO A 326 -18.24 -3.80 19.11
C PRO A 326 -17.68 -3.96 20.54
N HIS A 327 -16.85 -4.96 20.75
CA HIS A 327 -16.10 -5.20 21.98
C HIS A 327 -14.60 -5.17 21.69
N GLU A 328 -13.83 -4.58 22.59
CA GLU A 328 -12.38 -4.51 22.45
C GLU A 328 -11.77 -5.92 22.48
N PRO A 329 -10.95 -6.30 21.50
CA PRO A 329 -10.28 -7.61 21.51
C PRO A 329 -9.33 -7.78 22.69
N ALA A 330 -9.03 -9.02 23.03
CA ALA A 330 -8.20 -9.37 24.19
C ALA A 330 -6.69 -9.12 23.93
N TRP A 331 -6.29 -7.87 23.78
CA TRP A 331 -4.91 -7.46 23.43
C TRP A 331 -3.84 -7.98 24.39
N LEU A 332 -4.19 -8.20 25.67
CA LEU A 332 -3.26 -8.78 26.65
C LEU A 332 -2.76 -10.17 26.23
N ARG A 333 -3.56 -10.94 25.47
CA ARG A 333 -3.10 -12.22 24.91
C ARG A 333 -1.98 -12.01 23.90
N VAL A 334 -2.11 -11.04 23.00
CA VAL A 334 -1.06 -10.68 22.03
C VAL A 334 0.18 -10.18 22.74
N LEU A 335 0.02 -9.29 23.71
CA LEU A 335 1.12 -8.68 24.47
C LEU A 335 1.84 -9.69 25.38
N ALA A 336 1.24 -10.83 25.70
CA ALA A 336 1.89 -11.92 26.43
C ALA A 336 2.96 -12.65 25.58
N HIS A 337 2.96 -12.48 24.25
CA HIS A 337 3.98 -13.04 23.38
C HIS A 337 5.18 -12.08 23.25
N PRO A 338 6.37 -12.41 23.79
CA PRO A 338 7.50 -11.46 23.88
C PRO A 338 8.07 -11.05 22.51
N HIS A 339 7.79 -11.83 21.47
CA HIS A 339 8.24 -11.57 20.09
C HIS A 339 7.13 -11.02 19.20
N ALA A 340 5.97 -10.64 19.75
CA ALA A 340 4.89 -9.99 19.03
C ALA A 340 4.90 -8.47 19.28
N LYS A 341 4.78 -7.71 18.20
CA LYS A 341 4.68 -6.25 18.20
C LYS A 341 3.30 -5.84 17.75
N LEU A 342 2.52 -5.29 18.66
CA LEU A 342 1.16 -4.85 18.40
C LEU A 342 1.15 -3.38 17.96
N HIS A 343 0.54 -3.10 16.81
CA HIS A 343 0.37 -1.76 16.25
C HIS A 343 -1.12 -1.49 16.00
N LEU A 344 -1.75 -0.68 16.85
CA LEU A 344 -3.12 -0.22 16.67
C LEU A 344 -3.13 1.17 16.03
N TYR A 345 -4.01 1.37 15.05
CA TYR A 345 -3.99 2.59 14.23
C TYR A 345 -4.74 3.79 14.85
N GLY A 346 -5.39 3.60 16.01
CA GLY A 346 -6.13 4.66 16.67
C GLY A 346 -7.44 5.06 15.98
N LYS A 347 -8.00 4.17 15.14
CA LYS A 347 -9.32 4.38 14.53
C LYS A 347 -10.42 4.13 15.56
N ARG A 348 -11.31 5.11 15.76
CA ARG A 348 -12.35 5.04 16.79
C ARG A 348 -13.45 4.02 16.49
N GLU A 349 -13.86 3.92 15.22
CA GLU A 349 -14.98 3.08 14.82
C GLU A 349 -14.46 1.81 14.14
N PRO A 350 -14.55 0.63 14.78
CA PRO A 350 -14.34 -0.61 14.09
C PRO A 350 -15.48 -0.84 13.07
N ARG A 351 -15.10 -1.30 11.88
CA ARG A 351 -16.04 -1.72 10.83
C ARG A 351 -15.51 -3.00 10.22
N ARG A 352 -16.40 -3.93 9.87
CA ARG A 352 -16.01 -5.19 9.20
C ARG A 352 -15.19 -4.91 7.95
N GLY A 353 -14.07 -5.62 7.80
CA GLY A 353 -13.09 -5.42 6.73
C GLY A 353 -12.20 -4.18 6.86
N ARG A 354 -12.41 -3.29 7.83
CA ARG A 354 -11.55 -2.12 8.04
C ARG A 354 -10.27 -2.54 8.75
N LYS A 355 -9.10 -2.20 8.20
CA LYS A 355 -7.81 -2.43 8.84
C LYS A 355 -7.69 -1.53 10.09
N MET A 356 -7.67 -2.13 11.26
CA MET A 356 -7.65 -1.44 12.57
C MET A 356 -6.27 -1.45 13.21
N GLY A 357 -5.41 -2.40 12.81
CA GLY A 357 -4.07 -2.58 13.32
C GLY A 357 -3.34 -3.70 12.59
N HIS A 358 -2.17 -4.04 13.08
CA HIS A 358 -1.44 -5.24 12.71
C HIS A 358 -0.61 -5.75 13.90
N VAL A 359 -0.21 -7.01 13.82
CA VAL A 359 0.79 -7.60 14.72
C VAL A 359 1.95 -8.08 13.85
N THR A 360 3.17 -7.68 14.21
CA THR A 360 4.40 -8.26 13.65
C THR A 360 4.94 -9.31 14.60
N CYS A 361 4.95 -10.56 14.16
CA CYS A 361 5.53 -11.69 14.89
C CYS A 361 6.97 -11.89 14.42
N LEU A 362 7.92 -11.72 15.32
CA LEU A 362 9.35 -11.90 15.07
C LEU A 362 9.79 -13.31 15.47
N GLY A 363 10.83 -13.86 14.86
CA GLY A 363 11.38 -15.16 15.26
C GLY A 363 12.83 -15.32 14.85
N ALA A 364 13.62 -16.11 15.61
CA ALA A 364 14.97 -16.46 15.22
C ALA A 364 15.02 -17.23 13.89
N THR A 365 13.91 -17.90 13.56
CA THR A 365 13.67 -18.54 12.25
C THR A 365 12.29 -18.13 11.75
N LEU A 366 12.07 -18.29 10.45
CA LEU A 366 10.77 -18.02 9.85
C LEU A 366 9.68 -18.93 10.42
N ASP A 367 10.00 -20.20 10.69
CA ASP A 367 9.06 -21.15 11.30
C ASP A 367 8.62 -20.72 12.71
N ALA A 368 9.55 -20.15 13.49
CA ALA A 368 9.22 -19.60 14.81
C ALA A 368 8.26 -18.41 14.71
N ALA A 369 8.49 -17.50 13.76
CA ALA A 369 7.59 -16.37 13.50
C ALA A 369 6.21 -16.84 13.02
N LEU A 370 6.15 -17.84 12.13
CA LEU A 370 4.90 -18.45 11.65
C LEU A 370 4.13 -19.12 12.79
N ALA A 371 4.80 -19.86 13.68
CA ALA A 371 4.18 -20.51 14.83
C ALA A 371 3.57 -19.48 15.80
N THR A 372 4.28 -18.38 16.06
CA THR A 372 3.77 -17.27 16.88
C THR A 372 2.55 -16.64 16.24
N ALA A 373 2.61 -16.33 14.94
CA ALA A 373 1.49 -15.76 14.20
C ALA A 373 0.25 -16.67 14.20
N ALA A 374 0.44 -17.98 13.99
CA ALA A 374 -0.65 -18.97 14.06
C ALA A 374 -1.29 -19.03 15.45
N THR A 375 -0.48 -18.92 16.51
CA THR A 375 -0.99 -18.90 17.89
C THR A 375 -1.81 -17.63 18.15
N ILE A 376 -1.31 -16.47 17.80
CA ILE A 376 -2.02 -15.19 17.96
C ILE A 376 -3.32 -15.17 17.14
N LYS A 377 -3.29 -15.66 15.89
CA LYS A 377 -4.51 -15.77 15.09
C LYS A 377 -5.57 -16.61 15.81
N ARG A 378 -5.20 -17.78 16.33
CA ARG A 378 -6.10 -18.65 17.09
C ARG A 378 -6.64 -17.98 18.35
N GLU A 379 -5.78 -17.31 19.13
CA GLU A 379 -6.17 -16.63 20.37
C GLU A 379 -7.09 -15.42 20.15
N LEU A 380 -6.96 -14.76 19.01
CA LEU A 380 -7.83 -13.66 18.59
C LEU A 380 -9.05 -14.13 17.79
N GLY A 381 -9.21 -15.43 17.51
CA GLY A 381 -10.31 -15.95 16.70
C GLY A 381 -10.20 -15.55 15.22
N ILE A 382 -9.00 -15.21 14.74
CA ILE A 382 -8.74 -14.99 13.31
C ILE A 382 -8.66 -16.36 12.64
N PRO A 383 -9.43 -16.63 11.57
CA PRO A 383 -9.36 -17.90 10.86
C PRO A 383 -7.92 -18.19 10.37
N ALA A 384 -7.55 -19.49 10.36
CA ALA A 384 -6.21 -19.94 9.91
C ALA A 384 -5.96 -19.71 8.42
#